data_e6515272e19ee2789f5f7b1c31f18890
#
_entry.id   e6515272e19ee2789f5f7b1c31f18890
#
_cell.length_a   1.000
_cell.length_b   1.000
_cell.length_c   1.000
_cell.angle_alpha   90.00
_cell.angle_beta   90.00
_cell.angle_gamma   90.00
#
_symmetry.space_group_name_H-M   'P 1'
#
loop_
_entity.id
_entity.type
_entity.pdbx_description
1 polymer ?
#
loop_
_entity_poly.entity_id
_entity_poly.type
_entity_poly.pdbx_seq_one_letter_code
_entity_poly.pdbx_strand_id
1 'polypeptide(L)'
;MKGYWLSVYEKVADPEIQKKYAEKATVAIKKFGGVFLCRGGKNLCLEGSKSPRTVIVEFSSYENAEKCYNSKEYKEALHILKDSAKRSLQIVEGA
;
A
#
# COMPACT_ATOMS: atom_id res chain seq x y z
N MET A 1 4.36 -1.26 -19.60
CA MET A 1 3.80 -0.15 -18.79
C MET A 1 3.90 -0.50 -17.32
N LYS A 2 4.12 0.48 -16.50
CA LYS A 2 4.24 0.26 -15.06
C LYS A 2 2.90 -0.06 -14.42
N GLY A 3 2.95 -0.63 -13.23
CA GLY A 3 1.76 -0.87 -12.42
C GLY A 3 1.90 -0.16 -11.08
N TYR A 4 0.78 0.24 -10.51
CA TYR A 4 0.79 1.02 -9.28
C TYR A 4 -0.17 0.44 -8.26
N TRP A 5 0.26 0.45 -6.99
CA TRP A 5 -0.66 0.26 -5.87
C TRP A 5 -1.08 1.64 -5.38
N LEU A 6 -2.38 1.85 -5.28
CA LEU A 6 -2.94 3.03 -4.64
C LEU A 6 -3.64 2.59 -3.36
N SER A 7 -3.12 3.02 -2.24
CA SER A 7 -3.68 2.69 -0.93
C SER A 7 -4.16 3.98 -0.28
N VAL A 8 -5.48 4.10 -0.09
CA VAL A 8 -6.11 5.29 0.47
C VAL A 8 -6.82 4.88 1.76
N TYR A 9 -6.35 5.40 2.88
CA TYR A 9 -6.87 5.05 4.19
C TYR A 9 -8.07 5.91 4.56
N GLU A 10 -9.08 5.31 5.16
CA GLU A 10 -10.13 6.00 5.90
C GLU A 10 -9.74 6.05 7.38
N LYS A 11 -9.17 4.96 7.88
CA LYS A 11 -8.73 4.82 9.26
C LYS A 11 -7.39 4.10 9.28
N VAL A 12 -6.42 4.69 9.97
CA VAL A 12 -5.10 4.09 10.19
C VAL A 12 -5.17 3.20 11.42
N ALA A 13 -4.44 2.10 11.41
CA ALA A 13 -4.33 1.21 12.56
C ALA A 13 -3.57 1.90 13.71
N ASP A 14 -3.62 1.30 14.91
CA ASP A 14 -2.78 1.76 16.01
C ASP A 14 -1.33 1.86 15.54
N PRO A 15 -0.56 2.85 16.05
CA PRO A 15 0.82 3.06 15.59
C PRO A 15 1.69 1.81 15.63
N GLU A 16 1.58 0.99 16.66
CA GLU A 16 2.38 -0.25 16.76
C GLU A 16 2.01 -1.26 15.68
N ILE A 17 0.73 -1.44 15.42
CA ILE A 17 0.23 -2.35 14.40
C ILE A 17 0.63 -1.83 13.02
N GLN A 18 0.44 -0.54 12.79
CA GLN A 18 0.79 0.09 11.52
C GLN A 18 2.28 -0.04 11.24
N LYS A 19 3.11 0.13 12.25
CA LYS A 19 4.57 -0.02 12.12
C LYS A 19 4.96 -1.45 11.77
N LYS A 20 4.41 -2.44 12.47
CA LYS A 20 4.70 -3.86 12.20
C LYS A 20 4.26 -4.24 10.79
N TYR A 21 3.08 -3.78 10.38
CA TYR A 21 2.60 -4.00 9.02
C TYR A 21 3.57 -3.38 8.01
N ALA A 22 3.96 -2.12 8.22
CA ALA A 22 4.82 -1.40 7.30
C ALA A 22 6.18 -2.09 7.13
N GLU A 23 6.74 -2.61 8.21
CA GLU A 23 8.01 -3.35 8.16
C GLU A 23 7.89 -4.59 7.26
N LYS A 24 6.85 -5.39 7.46
CA LYS A 24 6.60 -6.60 6.66
C LYS A 24 6.25 -6.26 5.22
N ALA A 25 5.40 -5.27 5.01
CA ALA A 25 4.99 -4.84 3.69
C ALA A 25 6.18 -4.32 2.88
N THR A 26 7.08 -3.57 3.52
CA THR A 26 8.28 -3.05 2.87
C THR A 26 9.17 -4.17 2.33
N VAL A 27 9.36 -5.23 3.10
CA VAL A 27 10.16 -6.38 2.67
C VAL A 27 9.54 -7.01 1.42
N ALA A 28 8.23 -7.25 1.45
CA ALA A 28 7.52 -7.84 0.32
C ALA A 28 7.60 -6.95 -0.93
N ILE A 29 7.32 -5.66 -0.76
CA ILE A 29 7.32 -4.69 -1.86
C ILE A 29 8.70 -4.61 -2.51
N LYS A 30 9.76 -4.53 -1.71
CA LYS A 30 11.13 -4.47 -2.23
C LYS A 30 11.52 -5.76 -2.96
N LYS A 31 11.09 -6.90 -2.46
CA LYS A 31 11.35 -8.19 -3.11
C LYS A 31 10.80 -8.22 -4.54
N PHE A 32 9.68 -7.57 -4.77
CA PHE A 32 9.05 -7.49 -6.10
C PHE A 32 9.45 -6.23 -6.86
N GLY A 33 10.47 -5.54 -6.41
CA GLY A 33 11.00 -4.36 -7.10
C GLY A 33 10.13 -3.12 -7.01
N GLY A 34 9.24 -3.07 -6.03
CA GLY A 34 8.38 -1.90 -5.82
C GLY A 34 9.15 -0.71 -5.27
N VAL A 35 8.76 0.48 -5.71
CA VAL A 35 9.34 1.74 -5.26
C VAL A 35 8.23 2.60 -4.69
N PHE A 36 8.41 3.06 -3.47
CA PHE A 36 7.44 3.98 -2.85
C PHE A 36 7.55 5.35 -3.49
N LEU A 37 6.47 5.81 -4.11
CA LEU A 37 6.40 7.16 -4.67
C LEU A 37 5.79 8.14 -3.67
N CYS A 38 4.78 7.68 -2.93
CA CYS A 38 4.17 8.43 -1.81
C CYS A 38 4.01 7.45 -0.66
N ARG A 39 4.29 7.89 0.55
CA ARG A 39 4.23 6.99 1.70
C ARG A 39 3.73 7.71 2.95
N GLY A 40 2.48 8.14 2.90
CA GLY A 40 1.84 8.76 4.05
C GLY A 40 2.37 10.15 4.39
N GLY A 41 2.92 10.84 3.40
CA GLY A 41 3.36 12.20 3.58
C GLY A 41 2.20 13.19 3.59
N LYS A 42 2.55 14.46 3.65
CA LYS A 42 1.58 15.56 3.63
C LYS A 42 0.66 15.42 2.42
N ASN A 43 -0.65 15.52 2.64
CA ASN A 43 -1.61 15.48 1.55
C ASN A 43 -2.70 16.53 1.77
N LEU A 44 -3.38 16.91 0.68
CA LEU A 44 -4.47 17.86 0.69
C LEU A 44 -5.64 17.25 -0.08
N CYS A 45 -6.73 16.97 0.63
CA CYS A 45 -7.96 16.47 0.01
C CYS A 45 -8.81 17.64 -0.45
N LEU A 46 -8.91 17.83 -1.75
CA LEU A 46 -9.66 18.95 -2.35
C LEU A 46 -11.12 18.62 -2.59
N GLU A 47 -11.41 17.36 -2.89
CA GLU A 47 -12.77 16.88 -3.13
C GLU A 47 -12.91 15.49 -2.54
N GLY A 48 -14.10 15.15 -2.11
CA GLY A 48 -14.40 13.86 -1.52
C GLY A 48 -14.02 13.74 -0.07
N SER A 49 -13.95 12.52 0.42
CA SER A 49 -13.64 12.24 1.82
C SER A 49 -12.17 12.47 2.13
N LYS A 50 -11.90 12.99 3.30
CA LYS A 50 -10.51 13.16 3.76
C LYS A 50 -9.88 11.80 4.01
N SER A 51 -8.62 11.66 3.60
CA SER A 51 -7.81 10.49 3.91
C SER A 51 -6.65 10.88 4.81
N PRO A 52 -6.47 10.25 5.96
CA PRO A 52 -5.33 10.54 6.83
C PRO A 52 -4.01 10.03 6.24
N ARG A 53 -4.05 9.11 5.26
CA ARG A 53 -2.85 8.50 4.74
C ARG A 53 -3.08 7.95 3.34
N THR A 54 -2.18 8.27 2.41
CA THR A 54 -2.18 7.70 1.07
C THR A 54 -0.78 7.17 0.77
N VAL A 55 -0.72 5.96 0.20
CA VAL A 55 0.53 5.34 -0.20
C VAL A 55 0.44 4.95 -1.67
N ILE A 56 1.45 5.29 -2.44
CA ILE A 56 1.54 4.91 -3.85
C ILE A 56 2.85 4.17 -4.05
N VAL A 57 2.77 2.96 -4.62
CA VAL A 57 3.94 2.14 -4.93
C VAL A 57 3.96 1.86 -6.43
N GLU A 58 5.14 2.02 -7.02
CA GLU A 58 5.35 1.74 -8.44
C GLU A 58 6.04 0.38 -8.61
N PHE A 59 5.52 -0.42 -9.53
CA PHE A 59 6.13 -1.69 -9.94
C PHE A 59 6.43 -1.65 -11.44
N SER A 60 7.32 -2.54 -11.89
CA SER A 60 7.72 -2.60 -13.30
C SER A 60 6.56 -2.91 -14.25
N SER A 61 5.51 -3.57 -13.75
CA SER A 61 4.33 -3.92 -14.54
C SER A 61 3.11 -4.10 -13.63
N TYR A 62 1.94 -4.05 -14.25
CA TYR A 62 0.67 -4.38 -13.59
C TYR A 62 0.72 -5.80 -13.01
N GLU A 63 1.21 -6.76 -13.80
CA GLU A 63 1.31 -8.15 -13.38
C GLU A 63 2.22 -8.34 -12.19
N ASN A 64 3.32 -7.60 -12.14
CA ASN A 64 4.25 -7.68 -11.02
C ASN A 64 3.65 -7.08 -9.75
N ALA A 65 2.89 -5.99 -9.89
CA ALA A 65 2.14 -5.40 -8.77
C ALA A 65 1.14 -6.41 -8.19
N GLU A 66 0.45 -7.13 -9.05
CA GLU A 66 -0.50 -8.16 -8.65
C GLU A 66 0.19 -9.34 -7.98
N LYS A 67 1.32 -9.79 -8.52
CA LYS A 67 2.11 -10.86 -7.92
C LYS A 67 2.57 -10.50 -6.51
N CYS A 68 2.98 -9.27 -6.30
CA CYS A 68 3.39 -8.81 -4.97
C CYS A 68 2.23 -8.89 -3.99
N TYR A 69 1.06 -8.43 -4.37
CA TYR A 69 -0.11 -8.47 -3.50
C TYR A 69 -0.50 -9.91 -3.13
N ASN A 70 -0.38 -10.83 -4.06
CA ASN A 70 -0.74 -12.24 -3.86
C ASN A 70 0.40 -13.07 -3.27
N SER A 71 1.56 -12.46 -3.01
CA SER A 71 2.71 -13.18 -2.47
C SER A 71 2.49 -13.58 -1.01
N LYS A 72 3.17 -14.64 -0.61
CA LYS A 72 3.16 -15.11 0.78
C LYS A 72 3.64 -14.01 1.72
N GLU A 73 4.69 -13.31 1.34
CA GLU A 73 5.29 -12.25 2.14
C GLU A 73 4.30 -11.13 2.41
N TYR A 74 3.57 -10.69 1.39
CA TYR A 74 2.61 -9.62 1.59
C TYR A 74 1.37 -10.09 2.36
N LYS A 75 0.95 -11.34 2.17
CA LYS A 75 -0.17 -11.92 2.93
C LYS A 75 0.15 -11.94 4.43
N GLU A 76 1.40 -12.18 4.81
CA GLU A 76 1.83 -12.10 6.20
C GLU A 76 1.66 -10.67 6.74
N ALA A 77 2.02 -9.67 5.95
CA ALA A 77 1.82 -8.27 6.32
C ALA A 77 0.33 -7.94 6.49
N LEU A 78 -0.50 -8.38 5.55
CA LEU A 78 -1.95 -8.17 5.63
C LEU A 78 -2.55 -8.78 6.88
N HIS A 79 -2.04 -9.95 7.29
CA HIS A 79 -2.50 -10.62 8.49
C HIS A 79 -2.28 -9.76 9.74
N ILE A 80 -1.19 -9.01 9.79
CA ILE A 80 -0.91 -8.09 10.90
C ILE A 80 -1.92 -6.94 10.92
N LEU A 81 -2.19 -6.38 9.75
CA LEU A 81 -3.10 -5.24 9.63
C LEU A 81 -4.56 -5.64 9.90
N LYS A 82 -5.02 -6.76 9.32
CA LYS A 82 -6.38 -7.29 9.44
C LYS A 82 -7.46 -6.19 9.39
N ASP A 83 -8.30 -6.15 10.43
CA ASP A 83 -9.39 -5.18 10.55
C ASP A 83 -8.99 -3.93 11.34
N SER A 84 -7.69 -3.80 11.67
CA SER A 84 -7.20 -2.67 12.47
C SER A 84 -7.19 -1.35 11.71
N ALA A 85 -7.19 -1.41 10.39
CA ALA A 85 -7.26 -0.23 9.54
C ALA A 85 -8.42 -0.39 8.55
N LYS A 86 -8.91 0.73 8.05
CA LYS A 86 -9.92 0.75 6.99
C LYS A 86 -9.35 1.53 5.82
N ARG A 87 -9.22 0.86 4.68
CA ARG A 87 -8.63 1.47 3.49
C ARG A 87 -9.13 0.78 2.22
N SER A 88 -8.96 1.47 1.11
CA SER A 88 -9.06 0.85 -0.20
C SER A 88 -7.64 0.69 -0.76
N LEU A 89 -7.39 -0.41 -1.44
CA LEU A 89 -6.14 -0.65 -2.14
C LEU A 89 -6.49 -1.19 -3.51
N GLN A 90 -6.01 -0.54 -4.54
CA GLN A 90 -6.26 -0.98 -5.91
C GLN A 90 -4.96 -0.97 -6.70
N ILE A 91 -4.92 -1.81 -7.73
CA ILE A 91 -3.80 -1.89 -8.65
C ILE A 91 -4.24 -1.23 -9.94
N VAL A 92 -3.44 -0.29 -10.42
CA VAL A 92 -3.76 0.50 -11.64
C VAL A 92 -2.58 0.41 -12.59
N GLU A 93 -2.87 0.16 -13.85
CA GLU A 93 -1.84 0.16 -14.89
C GLU A 93 -1.49 1.60 -15.25
N GLY A 94 -0.20 1.85 -15.47
CA GLY A 94 0.28 3.16 -15.88
C GLY A 94 -0.17 3.53 -17.29
N ALA A 95 -0.22 4.82 -17.53
CA ALA A 95 -0.62 5.36 -18.82
C ALA A 95 0.42 5.09 -19.93
#